data_dfbe30f3e89cc11edadf250ee2aed0ff
#
_entry.id   dfbe30f3e89cc11edadf250ee2aed0ff
#
_cell.length_a   1.000
_cell.length_b   1.000
_cell.length_c   1.000
_cell.angle_alpha   90.00
_cell.angle_beta   90.00
_cell.angle_gamma   90.00
#
_symmetry.space_group_name_H-M   'P 1'
#
loop_
_entity.id
_entity.type
_entity.pdbx_description
1 polymer ?
#
loop_
_entity_poly.entity_id
_entity_poly.type
_entity_poly.pdbx_seq_one_letter_code
_entity_poly.pdbx_strand_id
1 'polypeptide(L)'
;MRFLWMTSFFISATLFAADNPFLGTWKLNTAKSKSSGAPMVQNMTVTFEADGEKVRRTATGTDSEGKPIMQGGPKGTSIAWDGKDHAVETPDGPPMTIAVKRVNDYRNDVTVKRDGKVTVTVRSVVSKDGKTMTNTVDGVTAKGEKFHQVEILEKQ
;
A
#
# COMPACT_ATOMS: atom_id res chain seq x y z
N MET A 1 -19.06 -40.14 -48.19
CA MET A 1 -18.26 -39.85 -47.00
C MET A 1 -18.08 -38.34 -46.88
N ARG A 2 -18.81 -37.70 -45.97
CA ARG A 2 -18.70 -36.26 -45.71
C ARG A 2 -17.92 -36.10 -44.43
N PHE A 3 -16.65 -35.60 -44.51
CA PHE A 3 -15.86 -35.24 -43.36
C PHE A 3 -16.33 -33.86 -42.85
N LEU A 4 -16.92 -33.85 -41.65
CA LEU A 4 -17.27 -32.66 -40.92
C LEU A 4 -15.98 -32.19 -40.18
N TRP A 5 -15.43 -31.07 -40.62
CA TRP A 5 -14.36 -30.37 -39.88
C TRP A 5 -15.00 -29.59 -38.76
N MET A 6 -14.78 -30.03 -37.55
CA MET A 6 -15.17 -29.35 -36.32
C MET A 6 -14.05 -28.39 -35.92
N THR A 7 -14.19 -27.12 -36.31
CA THR A 7 -13.29 -26.05 -35.86
C THR A 7 -13.62 -25.70 -34.42
N SER A 8 -12.76 -26.17 -33.49
CA SER A 8 -12.79 -25.74 -32.09
C SER A 8 -12.33 -24.29 -31.99
N PHE A 9 -13.26 -23.41 -31.72
CA PHE A 9 -12.99 -22.01 -31.40
C PHE A 9 -12.52 -21.93 -29.96
N PHE A 10 -11.19 -21.86 -29.75
CA PHE A 10 -10.62 -21.52 -28.43
C PHE A 10 -10.88 -20.03 -28.16
N ILE A 11 -11.91 -19.75 -27.37
CA ILE A 11 -12.11 -18.44 -26.77
C ILE A 11 -11.05 -18.32 -25.67
N SER A 12 -9.93 -17.68 -25.99
CA SER A 12 -8.97 -17.22 -24.98
C SER A 12 -9.66 -16.11 -24.19
N ALA A 13 -10.20 -16.45 -23.02
CA ALA A 13 -10.62 -15.47 -22.04
C ALA A 13 -9.34 -14.78 -21.54
N THR A 14 -8.97 -13.67 -22.15
CA THR A 14 -8.06 -12.70 -21.55
C THR A 14 -8.78 -12.16 -20.33
N LEU A 15 -8.45 -12.69 -19.15
CA LEU A 15 -8.73 -12.04 -17.89
C LEU A 15 -8.02 -10.69 -17.94
N PHE A 16 -8.78 -9.64 -18.27
CA PHE A 16 -8.38 -8.29 -17.90
C PHE A 16 -8.31 -8.29 -16.37
N ALA A 17 -7.12 -8.46 -15.82
CA ALA A 17 -6.85 -8.00 -14.47
C ALA A 17 -7.24 -6.53 -14.50
N ALA A 18 -8.35 -6.19 -13.85
CA ALA A 18 -8.79 -4.81 -13.73
C ALA A 18 -7.58 -4.03 -13.22
N ASP A 19 -7.12 -3.04 -13.99
CA ASP A 19 -5.92 -2.28 -13.68
C ASP A 19 -6.10 -1.68 -12.29
N ASN A 20 -5.44 -2.30 -11.30
CA ASN A 20 -5.46 -1.79 -9.95
C ASN A 20 -4.65 -0.48 -9.92
N PRO A 21 -5.27 0.69 -9.79
CA PRO A 21 -4.58 1.98 -9.93
C PRO A 21 -3.49 2.20 -8.90
N PHE A 22 -3.52 1.44 -7.79
CA PHE A 22 -2.47 1.49 -6.77
C PHE A 22 -1.15 0.85 -7.21
N LEU A 23 -1.17 -0.10 -8.16
CA LEU A 23 0.04 -0.78 -8.60
C LEU A 23 1.02 0.18 -9.27
N GLY A 24 2.30 -0.08 -9.06
CA GLY A 24 3.41 0.71 -9.59
C GLY A 24 4.24 1.36 -8.48
N THR A 25 5.11 2.27 -8.89
CA THR A 25 6.04 2.97 -8.00
C THR A 25 5.56 4.39 -7.75
N TRP A 26 5.59 4.80 -6.50
CA TRP A 26 5.10 6.08 -6.01
C TRP A 26 6.18 6.79 -5.21
N LYS A 27 6.42 8.06 -5.51
CA LYS A 27 7.40 8.88 -4.80
C LYS A 27 6.72 9.97 -4.00
N LEU A 28 7.08 10.09 -2.73
CA LEU A 28 6.57 11.13 -1.84
C LEU A 28 7.03 12.51 -2.32
N ASN A 29 6.06 13.42 -2.48
CA ASN A 29 6.30 14.83 -2.72
C ASN A 29 6.18 15.58 -1.38
N THR A 30 7.31 15.78 -0.71
CA THR A 30 7.34 16.43 0.62
C THR A 30 6.88 17.89 0.58
N ALA A 31 7.11 18.60 -0.54
CA ALA A 31 6.68 19.98 -0.71
C ALA A 31 5.15 20.14 -0.74
N LYS A 32 4.44 19.11 -1.21
CA LYS A 32 2.96 19.08 -1.24
C LYS A 32 2.35 18.39 -0.04
N SER A 33 3.16 17.73 0.78
CA SER A 33 2.72 16.96 1.96
C SER A 33 2.74 17.83 3.22
N LYS A 34 1.95 17.43 4.22
CA LYS A 34 1.83 18.14 5.50
C LYS A 34 1.88 17.17 6.66
N SER A 35 2.46 17.59 7.78
CA SER A 35 2.52 16.81 9.01
C SER A 35 2.26 17.68 10.23
N SER A 36 1.58 17.12 11.22
CA SER A 36 1.33 17.71 12.52
C SER A 36 1.50 16.63 13.60
N GLY A 37 2.19 16.94 14.68
CA GLY A 37 2.41 16.04 15.80
C GLY A 37 3.56 15.03 15.65
N ALA A 38 4.09 14.85 14.43
CA ALA A 38 5.30 14.06 14.19
C ALA A 38 6.06 14.62 12.98
N PRO A 39 7.40 14.50 12.93
CA PRO A 39 8.17 14.91 11.77
C PRO A 39 7.85 14.01 10.56
N MET A 40 7.86 14.60 9.38
CA MET A 40 7.72 13.85 8.12
C MET A 40 9.06 13.26 7.70
N VAL A 41 9.03 12.12 7.02
CA VAL A 41 10.22 11.55 6.37
C VAL A 41 10.77 12.50 5.32
N GLN A 42 12.09 12.49 5.08
CA GLN A 42 12.74 13.37 4.10
C GLN A 42 12.41 12.95 2.66
N ASN A 43 12.36 11.65 2.41
CA ASN A 43 11.93 11.07 1.15
C ASN A 43 11.37 9.66 1.38
N MET A 44 10.51 9.22 0.47
CA MET A 44 9.99 7.85 0.48
C MET A 44 9.58 7.46 -0.94
N THR A 45 9.96 6.24 -1.31
CA THR A 45 9.47 5.57 -2.51
C THR A 45 8.74 4.31 -2.08
N VAL A 46 7.51 4.18 -2.54
CA VAL A 46 6.64 3.02 -2.27
C VAL A 46 6.35 2.32 -3.58
N THR A 47 6.52 0.99 -3.60
CA THR A 47 6.15 0.17 -4.75
C THR A 47 5.08 -0.83 -4.34
N PHE A 48 4.03 -0.92 -5.15
CA PHE A 48 2.98 -1.93 -5.04
C PHE A 48 3.03 -2.84 -6.26
N GLU A 49 3.11 -4.14 -6.04
CA GLU A 49 3.16 -5.17 -7.06
C GLU A 49 2.07 -6.21 -6.84
N ALA A 50 1.47 -6.71 -7.92
CA ALA A 50 0.55 -7.83 -7.82
C ALA A 50 1.31 -9.09 -7.36
N ASP A 51 0.76 -9.83 -6.42
CA ASP A 51 1.31 -11.07 -5.87
C ASP A 51 0.19 -12.11 -5.69
N GLY A 52 -0.29 -12.66 -6.80
CA GLY A 52 -1.50 -13.48 -6.84
C GLY A 52 -2.72 -12.66 -6.41
N GLU A 53 -3.44 -13.14 -5.39
CA GLU A 53 -4.58 -12.44 -4.79
C GLU A 53 -4.18 -11.35 -3.77
N LYS A 54 -2.87 -11.19 -3.54
CA LYS A 54 -2.28 -10.22 -2.62
C LYS A 54 -1.64 -9.09 -3.39
N VAL A 55 -1.31 -8.05 -2.67
CA VAL A 55 -0.45 -6.96 -3.14
C VAL A 55 0.79 -6.92 -2.27
N ARG A 56 1.94 -6.97 -2.92
CA ARG A 56 3.24 -6.79 -2.28
C ARG A 56 3.55 -5.30 -2.21
N ARG A 57 3.90 -4.84 -1.03
CA ARG A 57 4.32 -3.47 -0.79
C ARG A 57 5.76 -3.44 -0.28
N THR A 58 6.60 -2.64 -0.91
CA THR A 58 7.90 -2.22 -0.40
C THR A 58 7.90 -0.72 -0.22
N ALA A 59 8.61 -0.22 0.79
CA ALA A 59 8.86 1.21 0.89
C ALA A 59 10.29 1.43 1.40
N THR A 60 11.00 2.31 0.70
CA THR A 60 12.36 2.72 1.01
C THR A 60 12.42 4.24 1.09
N GLY A 61 13.38 4.76 1.81
CA GLY A 61 13.54 6.20 1.92
C GLY A 61 14.48 6.60 3.04
N THR A 62 14.28 7.81 3.53
CA THR A 62 15.08 8.41 4.60
C THR A 62 14.14 9.08 5.59
N ASP A 63 14.28 8.77 6.87
CA ASP A 63 13.46 9.37 7.92
C ASP A 63 13.82 10.86 8.15
N SER A 64 13.16 11.49 9.11
CA SER A 64 13.38 12.90 9.43
C SER A 64 14.78 13.17 10.01
N GLU A 65 15.47 12.17 10.51
CA GLU A 65 16.83 12.26 11.07
C GLU A 65 17.93 11.90 10.05
N GLY A 66 17.54 11.55 8.80
CA GLY A 66 18.47 11.16 7.74
C GLY A 66 18.84 9.66 7.77
N LYS A 67 18.17 8.84 8.58
CA LYS A 67 18.42 7.40 8.64
C LYS A 67 17.65 6.67 7.55
N PRO A 68 18.25 5.65 6.92
CA PRO A 68 17.54 4.82 5.95
C PRO A 68 16.33 4.11 6.57
N ILE A 69 15.21 4.11 5.86
CA ILE A 69 14.03 3.32 6.18
C ILE A 69 13.79 2.29 5.09
N MET A 70 13.40 1.08 5.50
CA MET A 70 12.98 0.00 4.62
C MET A 70 11.81 -0.72 5.29
N GLN A 71 10.61 -0.48 4.80
CA GLN A 71 9.40 -1.13 5.32
C GLN A 71 9.08 -2.37 4.48
N GLY A 72 8.81 -3.49 5.17
CA GLY A 72 8.58 -4.79 4.54
C GLY A 72 9.86 -5.57 4.21
N GLY A 73 11.04 -5.03 4.60
CA GLY A 73 12.33 -5.63 4.30
C GLY A 73 12.62 -5.74 2.80
N PRO A 74 13.68 -6.48 2.40
CA PRO A 74 14.10 -6.59 0.99
C PRO A 74 13.07 -7.30 0.10
N LYS A 75 12.21 -8.13 0.68
CA LYS A 75 11.18 -8.90 -0.05
C LYS A 75 9.83 -8.20 -0.11
N GLY A 76 9.64 -7.12 0.63
CA GLY A 76 8.35 -6.46 0.81
C GLY A 76 7.38 -7.26 1.69
N THR A 77 6.22 -6.72 1.93
CA THR A 77 5.13 -7.36 2.67
C THR A 77 3.95 -7.59 1.73
N SER A 78 3.53 -8.86 1.59
CA SER A 78 2.39 -9.26 0.75
C SER A 78 1.16 -9.45 1.62
N ILE A 79 0.11 -8.65 1.36
CA ILE A 79 -1.13 -8.65 2.14
C ILE A 79 -2.32 -8.72 1.19
N ALA A 80 -3.32 -9.55 1.54
CA ALA A 80 -4.62 -9.51 0.88
C ALA A 80 -5.38 -8.25 1.29
N TRP A 81 -6.07 -7.63 0.33
CA TRP A 81 -6.86 -6.42 0.58
C TRP A 81 -8.32 -6.77 0.89
N ASP A 82 -8.48 -7.67 1.85
CA ASP A 82 -9.76 -8.28 2.26
C ASP A 82 -10.36 -7.66 3.54
N GLY A 83 -9.67 -6.67 4.10
CA GLY A 83 -10.07 -5.98 5.32
C GLY A 83 -9.83 -6.75 6.62
N LYS A 84 -9.19 -7.92 6.56
CA LYS A 84 -8.84 -8.73 7.73
C LYS A 84 -7.44 -8.39 8.24
N ASP A 85 -7.19 -8.67 9.51
CA ASP A 85 -5.87 -8.52 10.11
C ASP A 85 -4.92 -9.60 9.59
N HIS A 86 -3.82 -9.20 8.98
CA HIS A 86 -2.72 -10.06 8.56
C HIS A 86 -1.48 -9.79 9.39
N ALA A 87 -0.89 -10.83 9.96
CA ALA A 87 0.34 -10.72 10.73
C ALA A 87 1.50 -10.29 9.82
N VAL A 88 2.32 -9.38 10.32
CA VAL A 88 3.53 -8.90 9.65
C VAL A 88 4.73 -9.20 10.53
N GLU A 89 5.77 -9.77 9.94
CA GLU A 89 7.00 -10.06 10.66
C GLU A 89 7.67 -8.76 11.13
N THR A 90 7.93 -8.71 12.41
CA THR A 90 8.69 -7.63 13.07
C THR A 90 9.79 -8.27 13.89
N PRO A 91 10.99 -8.55 13.30
CA PRO A 91 12.01 -9.41 13.95
C PRO A 91 12.36 -9.03 15.38
N ASP A 92 12.41 -7.75 15.70
CA ASP A 92 12.79 -7.25 17.03
C ASP A 92 11.71 -6.35 17.64
N GLY A 93 10.48 -6.45 17.18
CA GLY A 93 9.38 -5.58 17.60
C GLY A 93 8.18 -6.35 18.14
N PRO A 94 7.21 -5.63 18.74
CA PRO A 94 5.96 -6.22 19.19
C PRO A 94 5.16 -6.78 18.01
N PRO A 95 4.28 -7.79 18.25
CA PRO A 95 3.41 -8.34 17.24
C PRO A 95 2.66 -7.24 16.51
N MET A 96 2.70 -7.27 15.19
CA MET A 96 2.04 -6.29 14.33
C MET A 96 1.08 -6.98 13.37
N THR A 97 -0.09 -6.40 13.18
CA THR A 97 -1.01 -6.77 12.12
C THR A 97 -1.36 -5.57 11.26
N ILE A 98 -1.60 -5.84 9.99
CA ILE A 98 -2.08 -4.85 9.02
C ILE A 98 -3.35 -5.39 8.38
N ALA A 99 -4.39 -4.57 8.36
CA ALA A 99 -5.59 -4.81 7.60
C ALA A 99 -5.68 -3.77 6.47
N VAL A 100 -5.86 -4.21 5.24
CA VAL A 100 -6.10 -3.35 4.09
C VAL A 100 -7.50 -3.67 3.56
N LYS A 101 -8.41 -2.70 3.64
CA LYS A 101 -9.76 -2.81 3.12
C LYS A 101 -9.88 -2.02 1.82
N ARG A 102 -10.12 -2.71 0.71
CA ARG A 102 -10.48 -2.07 -0.54
C ARG A 102 -11.91 -1.53 -0.43
N VAL A 103 -12.06 -0.21 -0.45
CA VAL A 103 -13.37 0.47 -0.36
C VAL A 103 -13.99 0.60 -1.76
N ASN A 104 -13.18 0.97 -2.74
CA ASN A 104 -13.50 0.98 -4.16
C ASN A 104 -12.18 0.89 -4.98
N ASP A 105 -12.27 1.05 -6.30
CA ASP A 105 -11.08 0.94 -7.17
C ASP A 105 -9.99 1.97 -6.86
N TYR A 106 -10.34 3.13 -6.34
CA TYR A 106 -9.44 4.25 -6.08
C TYR A 106 -9.20 4.53 -4.60
N ARG A 107 -9.79 3.76 -3.68
CA ARG A 107 -9.66 3.99 -2.24
C ARG A 107 -9.44 2.71 -1.46
N ASN A 108 -8.42 2.75 -0.60
CA ASN A 108 -8.16 1.77 0.44
C ASN A 108 -8.15 2.45 1.81
N ASP A 109 -8.65 1.73 2.80
CA ASP A 109 -8.47 2.06 4.21
C ASP A 109 -7.54 1.00 4.84
N VAL A 110 -6.49 1.46 5.51
CA VAL A 110 -5.47 0.61 6.16
C VAL A 110 -5.53 0.82 7.67
N THR A 111 -5.46 -0.26 8.41
CA THR A 111 -5.35 -0.24 9.88
C THR A 111 -4.13 -1.03 10.30
N VAL A 112 -3.25 -0.40 11.07
CA VAL A 112 -2.07 -1.04 11.67
C VAL A 112 -2.31 -1.19 13.16
N LYS A 113 -2.11 -2.40 13.68
CA LYS A 113 -2.19 -2.69 15.11
C LYS A 113 -0.84 -3.19 15.61
N ARG A 114 -0.47 -2.78 16.82
CA ARG A 114 0.65 -3.32 17.60
C ARG A 114 0.13 -3.81 18.94
N ASP A 115 0.47 -5.01 19.33
CA ASP A 115 -0.10 -5.67 20.53
C ASP A 115 -1.63 -5.59 20.56
N GLY A 116 -2.29 -5.80 19.41
CA GLY A 116 -3.73 -5.74 19.26
C GLY A 116 -4.36 -4.34 19.33
N LYS A 117 -3.58 -3.28 19.57
CA LYS A 117 -4.04 -1.89 19.64
C LYS A 117 -3.81 -1.17 18.31
N VAL A 118 -4.82 -0.44 17.83
CA VAL A 118 -4.67 0.41 16.64
C VAL A 118 -3.66 1.52 16.94
N THR A 119 -2.60 1.58 16.15
CA THR A 119 -1.56 2.59 16.27
C THR A 119 -1.53 3.56 15.09
N VAL A 120 -1.94 3.09 13.89
CA VAL A 120 -2.00 3.92 12.69
C VAL A 120 -3.21 3.54 11.87
N THR A 121 -3.88 4.53 11.32
CA THR A 121 -4.87 4.36 10.25
C THR A 121 -4.46 5.19 9.05
N VAL A 122 -4.65 4.67 7.84
CA VAL A 122 -4.36 5.36 6.60
C VAL A 122 -5.57 5.27 5.68
N ARG A 123 -5.99 6.39 5.14
CA ARG A 123 -6.88 6.45 3.99
C ARG A 123 -6.06 6.80 2.78
N SER A 124 -5.95 5.88 1.84
CA SER A 124 -5.23 6.07 0.58
C SER A 124 -6.23 6.25 -0.56
N VAL A 125 -6.08 7.32 -1.31
CA VAL A 125 -6.92 7.64 -2.47
C VAL A 125 -6.04 7.93 -3.66
N VAL A 126 -6.23 7.18 -4.75
CA VAL A 126 -5.59 7.44 -6.05
C VAL A 126 -6.50 8.34 -6.88
N SER A 127 -5.92 9.35 -7.52
CA SER A 127 -6.65 10.21 -8.46
C SER A 127 -7.15 9.43 -9.67
N LYS A 128 -8.23 9.90 -10.31
CA LYS A 128 -8.84 9.21 -11.47
C LYS A 128 -7.90 9.05 -12.66
N ASP A 129 -6.94 9.97 -12.80
CA ASP A 129 -5.90 9.90 -13.84
C ASP A 129 -4.76 8.94 -13.47
N GLY A 130 -4.79 8.34 -12.27
CA GLY A 130 -3.80 7.39 -11.79
C GLY A 130 -2.43 7.98 -11.46
N LYS A 131 -2.28 9.31 -11.40
CA LYS A 131 -0.96 9.97 -11.27
C LYS A 131 -0.61 10.38 -9.86
N THR A 132 -1.60 10.57 -9.00
CA THR A 132 -1.41 11.06 -7.63
C THR A 132 -2.10 10.14 -6.64
N MET A 133 -1.42 9.81 -5.55
CA MET A 133 -2.00 9.11 -4.41
C MET A 133 -1.91 10.03 -3.18
N THR A 134 -3.05 10.24 -2.53
CA THR A 134 -3.14 10.99 -1.27
C THR A 134 -3.36 10.02 -0.14
N ASN A 135 -2.45 9.98 0.81
CA ASN A 135 -2.59 9.26 2.07
C ASN A 135 -2.95 10.25 3.18
N THR A 136 -4.07 10.02 3.85
CA THR A 136 -4.38 10.68 5.12
C THR A 136 -4.05 9.68 6.22
N VAL A 137 -3.06 10.03 7.04
CA VAL A 137 -2.50 9.17 8.08
C VAL A 137 -2.81 9.76 9.44
N ASP A 138 -3.45 8.99 10.29
CA ASP A 138 -3.66 9.31 11.70
C ASP A 138 -3.02 8.23 12.56
N GLY A 139 -2.30 8.63 13.60
CA GLY A 139 -1.63 7.64 14.43
C GLY A 139 -1.16 8.17 15.78
N VAL A 140 -0.47 7.28 16.48
CA VAL A 140 0.22 7.59 17.72
C VAL A 140 1.67 7.16 17.62
N THR A 141 2.57 8.04 18.09
CA THR A 141 4.01 7.74 18.18
C THR A 141 4.30 6.70 19.26
N ALA A 142 5.52 6.19 19.32
CA ALA A 142 5.95 5.29 20.39
C ALA A 142 5.85 5.94 21.79
N LYS A 143 5.84 7.27 21.87
CA LYS A 143 5.63 8.05 23.10
C LYS A 143 4.17 8.28 23.44
N GLY A 144 3.23 7.80 22.60
CA GLY A 144 1.79 7.99 22.79
C GLY A 144 1.25 9.34 22.31
N GLU A 145 2.06 10.13 21.60
CA GLU A 145 1.65 11.42 21.03
C GLU A 145 0.89 11.20 19.73
N LYS A 146 -0.25 11.89 19.58
CA LYS A 146 -1.03 11.81 18.34
C LYS A 146 -0.35 12.59 17.23
N PHE A 147 -0.44 12.05 16.01
CA PHE A 147 -0.01 12.75 14.81
C PHE A 147 -1.02 12.62 13.69
N HIS A 148 -0.99 13.58 12.79
CA HIS A 148 -1.78 13.59 11.55
C HIS A 148 -0.87 14.01 10.39
N GLN A 149 -0.94 13.25 9.28
CA GLN A 149 -0.15 13.55 8.07
C GLN A 149 -1.06 13.46 6.84
N VAL A 150 -0.82 14.34 5.90
CA VAL A 150 -1.34 14.24 4.53
C VAL A 150 -0.14 14.10 3.61
N GLU A 151 0.03 12.91 3.07
CA GLU A 151 1.12 12.57 2.17
C GLU A 151 0.63 12.59 0.72
N ILE A 152 1.33 13.31 -0.13
CA ILE A 152 1.08 13.33 -1.57
C ILE A 152 2.19 12.52 -2.25
N LEU A 153 1.81 11.44 -2.92
CA LEU A 153 2.74 10.62 -3.69
C LEU A 153 2.41 10.76 -5.17
N GLU A 154 3.45 10.82 -5.98
CA GLU A 154 3.36 10.95 -7.42
C GLU A 154 3.85 9.67 -8.09
N LYS A 155 3.08 9.18 -9.07
CA LYS A 155 3.43 7.96 -9.81
C LYS A 155 4.65 8.21 -10.69
N GLN A 156 5.57 7.24 -10.69
CA GLN A 156 6.82 7.28 -11.47
C GLN A 156 6.66 6.56 -12.81
#